data_154753e93516869ba760be5576fa2569
#
_entry.id   154753e93516869ba760be5576fa2569
#
_cell.length_a   1.000
_cell.length_b   1.000
_cell.length_c   1.000
_cell.angle_alpha   90.00
_cell.angle_beta   90.00
_cell.angle_gamma   90.00
#
_symmetry.space_group_name_H-M   'P 1'
#
loop_
_entity.id
_entity.type
_entity.pdbx_description
1 polymer ?
#
loop_
_entity_poly.entity_id
_entity_poly.type
_entity_poly.pdbx_seq_one_letter_code
_entity_poly.pdbx_strand_id
1 'polypeptide(L)'
;MLGILQAHDLVLARECLTYRTLVKAGLTNVIKVSDIAFGLEPQKVEFPFNHYIVLNLSPLVCRKNAEVLDAYRNLITLIMDQTDYSVVLLPHVVMPVDNDKDVLDELGFHDNTRVVRVSDKLSAGQYKYIISRADLCVAARTHVTIAAYSSCVPTLAIGYSTKASGIAMDLGFLEYVIPIENENLTEQICESFKKLQREQQVLRNRLNTE
;
A
#
# COMPACT_ATOMS: atom_id res chain seq x y z
N MET A 1 14.45 -24.83 5.51
CA MET A 1 14.54 -23.34 5.52
C MET A 1 15.30 -22.82 6.75
N LEU A 2 14.97 -23.20 7.99
CA LEU A 2 15.65 -22.70 9.21
C LEU A 2 17.17 -22.97 9.19
N GLY A 3 17.61 -24.18 8.82
CA GLY A 3 19.06 -24.51 8.76
C GLY A 3 19.85 -23.60 7.81
N ILE A 4 19.24 -23.11 6.73
CA ILE A 4 19.89 -22.14 5.84
C ILE A 4 20.08 -20.81 6.57
N LEU A 5 19.06 -20.32 7.26
CA LEU A 5 19.13 -19.05 8.00
C LEU A 5 20.13 -19.11 9.17
N GLN A 6 20.25 -20.27 9.84
CA GLN A 6 21.22 -20.49 10.90
C GLN A 6 22.67 -20.47 10.40
N ALA A 7 22.90 -20.78 9.12
CA ALA A 7 24.24 -20.79 8.51
C ALA A 7 24.75 -19.40 8.11
N HIS A 8 23.92 -18.36 8.22
CA HIS A 8 24.31 -16.97 7.96
C HIS A 8 24.82 -16.30 9.23
N ASP A 9 25.77 -15.39 9.12
CA ASP A 9 26.28 -14.61 10.25
C ASP A 9 25.18 -13.72 10.86
N LEU A 10 24.29 -13.18 10.03
CA LEU A 10 23.22 -12.29 10.46
C LEU A 10 21.99 -12.41 9.53
N VAL A 11 20.81 -12.40 10.12
CA VAL A 11 19.51 -12.38 9.43
C VAL A 11 18.79 -11.07 9.78
N LEU A 12 18.42 -10.30 8.76
CA LEU A 12 17.69 -9.05 8.91
C LEU A 12 16.20 -9.29 8.69
N ALA A 13 15.39 -9.14 9.73
CA ALA A 13 13.93 -9.21 9.66
C ALA A 13 13.37 -7.79 9.57
N ARG A 14 12.67 -7.47 8.46
CA ARG A 14 12.22 -6.10 8.15
C ARG A 14 10.91 -5.68 8.81
N GLU A 15 10.28 -6.54 9.60
CA GLU A 15 9.08 -6.25 10.38
C GLU A 15 8.92 -7.24 11.55
N CYS A 16 8.10 -6.87 12.55
CA CYS A 16 8.02 -7.56 13.83
C CYS A 16 7.47 -8.98 13.74
N LEU A 17 6.55 -9.29 12.84
CA LEU A 17 5.94 -10.63 12.76
C LEU A 17 6.96 -11.65 12.24
N THR A 18 7.73 -11.31 11.21
CA THR A 18 8.85 -12.14 10.74
C THR A 18 9.91 -12.29 11.83
N TYR A 19 10.32 -11.19 12.47
CA TYR A 19 11.29 -11.25 13.58
C TYR A 19 10.83 -12.20 14.68
N ARG A 20 9.61 -12.02 15.21
CA ARG A 20 9.06 -12.88 16.27
C ARG A 20 8.96 -14.34 15.85
N THR A 21 8.58 -14.60 14.59
CA THR A 21 8.50 -15.96 14.05
C THR A 21 9.87 -16.64 14.03
N LEU A 22 10.90 -15.93 13.58
CA LEU A 22 12.27 -16.46 13.51
C LEU A 22 12.86 -16.70 14.91
N VAL A 23 12.67 -15.76 15.84
CA VAL A 23 13.10 -15.93 17.25
C VAL A 23 12.38 -17.10 17.90
N LYS A 24 11.06 -17.24 17.72
CA LYS A 24 10.29 -18.37 18.22
C LYS A 24 10.73 -19.71 17.63
N ALA A 25 11.24 -19.70 16.40
CA ALA A 25 11.83 -20.86 15.74
C ALA A 25 13.26 -21.19 16.21
N GLY A 26 13.82 -20.43 17.16
CA GLY A 26 15.13 -20.69 17.77
C GLY A 26 16.31 -20.03 17.04
N LEU A 27 16.08 -19.08 16.13
CA LEU A 27 17.18 -18.31 15.55
C LEU A 27 17.72 -17.29 16.57
N THR A 28 19.04 -17.27 16.75
CA THR A 28 19.75 -16.33 17.64
C THR A 28 20.50 -15.23 16.88
N ASN A 29 20.68 -15.42 15.56
CA ASN A 29 21.39 -14.51 14.66
C ASN A 29 20.45 -13.58 13.87
N VAL A 30 19.28 -13.26 14.42
CA VAL A 30 18.30 -12.40 13.77
C VAL A 30 18.14 -11.06 14.52
N ILE A 31 18.09 -9.95 13.78
CA ILE A 31 17.73 -8.63 14.31
C ILE A 31 16.57 -8.03 13.51
N LYS A 32 15.76 -7.21 14.20
CA LYS A 32 14.72 -6.44 13.53
C LYS A 32 15.31 -5.14 12.99
N VAL A 33 15.02 -4.83 11.73
CA VAL A 33 15.40 -3.59 11.04
C VAL A 33 14.21 -3.01 10.31
N SER A 34 14.26 -1.75 9.89
CA SER A 34 13.30 -1.21 8.95
C SER A 34 13.57 -1.71 7.54
N ASP A 35 12.53 -1.79 6.71
CA ASP A 35 12.71 -2.07 5.29
C ASP A 35 13.51 -0.93 4.63
N ILE A 36 14.51 -1.28 3.81
CA ILE A 36 15.38 -0.28 3.15
C ILE A 36 14.60 0.69 2.26
N ALA A 37 13.41 0.31 1.78
CA ALA A 37 12.55 1.15 0.96
C ALA A 37 12.01 2.39 1.72
N PHE A 38 12.05 2.41 3.05
CA PHE A 38 11.79 3.63 3.83
C PHE A 38 12.77 4.76 3.51
N GLY A 39 14.04 4.43 3.25
CA GLY A 39 15.10 5.38 2.91
C GLY A 39 15.17 5.80 1.44
N LEU A 40 14.27 5.32 0.58
CA LEU A 40 14.24 5.74 -0.83
C LEU A 40 13.86 7.23 -0.91
N GLU A 41 14.69 8.04 -1.57
CA GLU A 41 14.39 9.46 -1.78
C GLU A 41 13.38 9.69 -2.91
N PRO A 42 12.38 10.57 -2.73
CA PRO A 42 11.47 10.94 -3.80
C PRO A 42 12.17 11.76 -4.89
N GLN A 43 11.98 11.39 -6.15
CA GLN A 43 12.51 12.09 -7.31
C GLN A 43 11.40 12.88 -7.98
N LYS A 44 11.56 14.21 -8.06
CA LYS A 44 10.55 15.09 -8.67
C LYS A 44 10.19 14.67 -10.09
N VAL A 45 8.90 14.66 -10.36
CA VAL A 45 8.32 14.46 -11.69
C VAL A 45 7.18 15.47 -11.87
N GLU A 46 6.93 15.90 -13.10
CA GLU A 46 5.75 16.71 -13.40
C GLU A 46 4.50 15.88 -13.22
N PHE A 47 3.58 16.38 -12.39
CA PHE A 47 2.32 15.71 -12.09
C PHE A 47 1.22 16.76 -11.93
N PRO A 48 0.10 16.68 -12.68
CA PRO A 48 -0.84 17.79 -12.80
C PRO A 48 -1.82 17.94 -11.63
N PHE A 49 -1.85 16.98 -10.68
CA PHE A 49 -2.82 16.98 -9.59
C PHE A 49 -2.20 17.45 -8.28
N ASN A 50 -2.95 18.25 -7.53
CA ASN A 50 -2.57 18.74 -6.20
C ASN A 50 -3.43 18.18 -5.06
N HIS A 51 -4.60 17.62 -5.39
CA HIS A 51 -5.56 17.10 -4.43
C HIS A 51 -6.06 15.75 -4.91
N TYR A 52 -5.46 14.67 -4.39
CA TYR A 52 -5.70 13.33 -4.92
C TYR A 52 -5.42 12.21 -3.94
N ILE A 53 -6.02 11.08 -4.24
CA ILE A 53 -5.83 9.81 -3.56
C ILE A 53 -5.09 8.85 -4.49
N VAL A 54 -4.05 8.21 -3.98
CA VAL A 54 -3.36 7.14 -4.71
C VAL A 54 -4.07 5.80 -4.44
N LEU A 55 -4.45 5.11 -5.51
CA LEU A 55 -4.94 3.72 -5.46
C LEU A 55 -3.95 2.81 -6.19
N ASN A 56 -3.53 1.76 -5.51
CA ASN A 56 -2.72 0.69 -6.10
C ASN A 56 -3.41 -0.65 -5.90
N LEU A 57 -3.58 -1.38 -6.99
CA LEU A 57 -4.18 -2.70 -7.02
C LEU A 57 -3.20 -3.69 -7.65
N SER A 58 -3.28 -4.96 -7.27
CA SER A 58 -2.38 -6.02 -7.72
C SER A 58 -3.15 -7.21 -8.26
N PRO A 59 -2.75 -7.81 -9.40
CA PRO A 59 -3.34 -9.04 -9.90
C PRO A 59 -3.33 -10.18 -8.88
N LEU A 60 -2.31 -10.18 -8.01
CA LEU A 60 -2.17 -11.22 -6.98
C LEU A 60 -3.32 -11.21 -5.97
N VAL A 61 -3.77 -10.02 -5.53
CA VAL A 61 -4.91 -9.92 -4.60
C VAL A 61 -6.21 -10.25 -5.31
N CYS A 62 -6.40 -9.81 -6.56
CA CYS A 62 -7.59 -10.13 -7.36
C CYS A 62 -7.71 -11.64 -7.64
N ARG A 63 -6.59 -12.35 -7.89
CA ARG A 63 -6.59 -13.81 -8.03
C ARG A 63 -6.95 -14.56 -6.75
N LYS A 64 -6.61 -13.98 -5.59
CA LYS A 64 -6.93 -14.58 -4.29
C LYS A 64 -8.37 -14.33 -3.86
N ASN A 65 -8.91 -13.16 -4.17
CA ASN A 65 -10.30 -12.81 -3.91
C ASN A 65 -10.82 -11.89 -5.04
N ALA A 66 -11.74 -12.42 -5.85
CA ALA A 66 -12.31 -11.69 -6.98
C ALA A 66 -13.14 -10.46 -6.57
N GLU A 67 -13.68 -10.43 -5.34
CA GLU A 67 -14.44 -9.29 -4.80
C GLU A 67 -13.58 -8.01 -4.69
N VAL A 68 -12.25 -8.14 -4.60
CA VAL A 68 -11.33 -6.99 -4.49
C VAL A 68 -11.50 -6.02 -5.65
N LEU A 69 -11.67 -6.50 -6.87
CA LEU A 69 -11.83 -5.63 -8.04
C LEU A 69 -13.11 -4.79 -7.93
N ASP A 70 -14.22 -5.41 -7.55
CA ASP A 70 -15.50 -4.72 -7.36
C ASP A 70 -15.45 -3.77 -6.14
N ALA A 71 -14.75 -4.15 -5.08
CA ALA A 71 -14.51 -3.29 -3.94
C ALA A 71 -13.76 -2.00 -4.33
N TYR A 72 -12.75 -2.09 -5.20
CA TYR A 72 -12.06 -0.89 -5.71
C TYR A 72 -12.94 -0.06 -6.65
N ARG A 73 -13.78 -0.67 -7.49
CA ARG A 73 -14.77 0.07 -8.30
C ARG A 73 -15.74 0.85 -7.42
N ASN A 74 -16.29 0.21 -6.39
CA ASN A 74 -17.18 0.86 -5.43
C ASN A 74 -16.47 1.98 -4.65
N LEU A 75 -15.22 1.77 -4.25
CA LEU A 75 -14.41 2.81 -3.61
C LEU A 75 -14.19 4.03 -4.53
N ILE A 76 -13.85 3.80 -5.80
CA ILE A 76 -13.67 4.92 -6.76
C ILE A 76 -14.99 5.66 -6.93
N THR A 77 -16.11 4.96 -7.11
CA THR A 77 -17.44 5.57 -7.22
C THR A 77 -17.75 6.41 -5.97
N LEU A 78 -17.53 5.87 -4.78
CA LEU A 78 -17.72 6.59 -3.52
C LEU A 78 -16.86 7.87 -3.45
N ILE A 79 -15.58 7.80 -3.86
CA ILE A 79 -14.70 8.98 -3.90
C ILE A 79 -15.23 10.02 -4.89
N MET A 80 -15.65 9.58 -6.08
CA MET A 80 -16.18 10.50 -7.11
C MET A 80 -17.46 11.21 -6.67
N ASP A 81 -18.34 10.49 -5.97
CA ASP A 81 -19.67 11.00 -5.58
C ASP A 81 -19.62 11.85 -4.31
N GLN A 82 -18.72 11.56 -3.38
CA GLN A 82 -18.74 12.16 -2.05
C GLN A 82 -17.58 13.12 -1.76
N THR A 83 -16.63 13.26 -2.70
CA THR A 83 -15.44 14.10 -2.52
C THR A 83 -15.06 14.84 -3.80
N ASP A 84 -14.15 15.80 -3.68
CA ASP A 84 -13.54 16.53 -4.81
C ASP A 84 -12.14 15.98 -5.17
N TYR A 85 -11.67 14.93 -4.51
CA TYR A 85 -10.39 14.30 -4.84
C TYR A 85 -10.34 13.78 -6.28
N SER A 86 -9.18 13.89 -6.91
CA SER A 86 -8.84 13.07 -8.05
C SER A 86 -8.35 11.69 -7.58
N VAL A 87 -8.50 10.67 -8.40
CA VAL A 87 -7.99 9.31 -8.15
C VAL A 87 -6.81 9.02 -9.07
N VAL A 88 -5.71 8.66 -8.48
CA VAL A 88 -4.47 8.32 -9.17
C VAL A 88 -4.25 6.82 -9.09
N LEU A 89 -4.50 6.12 -10.17
CA LEU A 89 -4.25 4.69 -10.33
C LEU A 89 -2.75 4.47 -10.57
N LEU A 90 -2.07 3.89 -9.60
CA LEU A 90 -0.61 3.77 -9.60
C LEU A 90 -0.19 2.31 -9.80
N PRO A 91 0.31 1.91 -11.00
CA PRO A 91 0.95 0.61 -11.20
C PRO A 91 2.32 0.61 -10.51
N HIS A 92 2.67 -0.47 -9.82
CA HIS A 92 3.95 -0.58 -9.12
C HIS A 92 4.79 -1.77 -9.61
N VAL A 93 4.13 -2.85 -9.97
CA VAL A 93 4.77 -4.03 -10.59
C VAL A 93 4.26 -4.16 -12.01
N VAL A 94 5.19 -4.17 -12.98
CA VAL A 94 4.90 -4.28 -14.41
C VAL A 94 5.75 -5.43 -14.96
N MET A 95 5.25 -6.65 -14.84
CA MET A 95 5.90 -7.86 -15.31
C MET A 95 4.90 -8.71 -16.13
N PRO A 96 5.34 -9.54 -17.08
CA PRO A 96 4.44 -10.28 -17.97
C PRO A 96 3.36 -11.12 -17.27
N VAL A 97 3.65 -11.63 -16.06
CA VAL A 97 2.73 -12.52 -15.30
C VAL A 97 2.07 -11.82 -14.13
N ASP A 98 2.61 -10.69 -13.69
CA ASP A 98 2.13 -9.91 -12.53
C ASP A 98 2.21 -8.42 -12.85
N ASN A 99 1.19 -7.92 -13.56
CA ASN A 99 1.16 -6.57 -14.11
C ASN A 99 0.00 -5.78 -13.49
N ASP A 100 0.33 -4.83 -12.63
CA ASP A 100 -0.67 -3.98 -11.96
C ASP A 100 -1.49 -3.16 -12.96
N LYS A 101 -0.87 -2.79 -14.11
CA LYS A 101 -1.56 -2.04 -15.16
C LYS A 101 -2.82 -2.73 -15.64
N ASP A 102 -2.76 -4.05 -15.84
CA ASP A 102 -3.88 -4.80 -16.43
C ASP A 102 -5.12 -4.74 -15.52
N VAL A 103 -4.96 -4.98 -14.21
CA VAL A 103 -6.09 -4.91 -13.27
C VAL A 103 -6.55 -3.46 -12.99
N LEU A 104 -5.65 -2.47 -13.12
CA LEU A 104 -6.04 -1.05 -13.02
C LEU A 104 -6.86 -0.62 -14.24
N ASP A 105 -6.54 -1.12 -15.43
CA ASP A 105 -7.30 -0.87 -16.65
C ASP A 105 -8.69 -1.58 -16.61
N GLU A 106 -8.78 -2.75 -15.97
CA GLU A 106 -10.05 -3.46 -15.75
C GLU A 106 -11.05 -2.70 -14.83
N LEU A 107 -10.60 -1.71 -14.06
CA LEU A 107 -11.49 -0.90 -13.23
C LEU A 107 -12.51 -0.09 -14.05
N GLY A 108 -12.19 0.29 -15.31
CA GLY A 108 -13.16 0.81 -16.27
C GLY A 108 -13.47 2.30 -16.17
N PHE A 109 -12.60 3.12 -15.57
CA PHE A 109 -12.80 4.58 -15.41
C PHE A 109 -12.04 5.42 -16.44
N HIS A 110 -11.80 4.90 -17.65
CA HIS A 110 -10.96 5.55 -18.67
C HIS A 110 -11.47 6.92 -19.14
N ASP A 111 -12.78 7.13 -19.15
CA ASP A 111 -13.41 8.37 -19.60
C ASP A 111 -13.62 9.41 -18.48
N ASN A 112 -13.23 9.08 -17.25
CA ASN A 112 -13.41 9.98 -16.12
C ASN A 112 -12.18 10.89 -15.97
N THR A 113 -12.35 12.19 -16.14
CA THR A 113 -11.25 13.18 -16.09
C THR A 113 -10.60 13.33 -14.71
N ARG A 114 -11.27 12.85 -13.64
CA ARG A 114 -10.74 12.83 -12.27
C ARG A 114 -10.06 11.50 -11.92
N VAL A 115 -10.09 10.49 -12.79
CA VAL A 115 -9.41 9.20 -12.59
C VAL A 115 -8.30 9.05 -13.61
N VAL A 116 -7.05 9.04 -13.14
CA VAL A 116 -5.88 9.02 -14.02
C VAL A 116 -4.96 7.87 -13.66
N ARG A 117 -4.56 7.08 -14.66
CA ARG A 117 -3.53 6.08 -14.50
C ARG A 117 -2.15 6.66 -14.77
N VAL A 118 -1.24 6.49 -13.82
CA VAL A 118 0.17 6.91 -13.93
C VAL A 118 0.91 6.04 -14.96
N SER A 119 1.89 6.63 -15.64
CA SER A 119 2.78 5.91 -16.56
C SER A 119 3.52 4.77 -15.84
N ASP A 120 3.62 3.62 -16.49
CA ASP A 120 4.37 2.45 -16.04
C ASP A 120 5.90 2.53 -16.31
N LYS A 121 6.36 3.68 -16.79
CA LYS A 121 7.78 3.93 -17.15
C LYS A 121 8.51 4.81 -16.13
N LEU A 122 7.89 5.13 -15.00
CA LEU A 122 8.52 5.94 -13.96
C LEU A 122 9.54 5.15 -13.15
N SER A 123 10.56 5.84 -12.62
CA SER A 123 11.48 5.26 -11.65
C SER A 123 10.79 5.08 -10.29
N ALA A 124 11.35 4.24 -9.41
CA ALA A 124 10.85 4.04 -8.05
C ALA A 124 10.80 5.36 -7.26
N GLY A 125 11.79 6.25 -7.42
CA GLY A 125 11.81 7.57 -6.80
C GLY A 125 10.72 8.50 -7.32
N GLN A 126 10.37 8.41 -8.62
CA GLN A 126 9.28 9.18 -9.21
C GLN A 126 7.91 8.68 -8.74
N TYR A 127 7.72 7.36 -8.62
CA TYR A 127 6.53 6.81 -7.97
C TYR A 127 6.41 7.29 -6.52
N LYS A 128 7.53 7.24 -5.76
CA LYS A 128 7.54 7.75 -4.39
C LYS A 128 7.19 9.23 -4.33
N TYR A 129 7.65 10.05 -5.28
CA TYR A 129 7.29 11.45 -5.35
C TYR A 129 5.78 11.66 -5.51
N ILE A 130 5.13 10.93 -6.42
CA ILE A 130 3.67 10.99 -6.60
C ILE A 130 2.96 10.55 -5.32
N ILE A 131 3.39 9.43 -4.72
CA ILE A 131 2.80 8.93 -3.48
C ILE A 131 2.96 9.96 -2.34
N SER A 132 4.14 10.57 -2.20
CA SER A 132 4.45 11.50 -1.11
C SER A 132 3.60 12.78 -1.09
N ARG A 133 2.97 13.11 -2.21
CA ARG A 133 2.13 14.30 -2.36
C ARG A 133 0.64 14.00 -2.31
N ALA A 134 0.28 12.73 -2.17
CA ALA A 134 -1.12 12.32 -2.05
C ALA A 134 -1.72 12.74 -0.69
N ASP A 135 -3.01 12.99 -0.70
CA ASP A 135 -3.77 13.22 0.54
C ASP A 135 -3.95 11.92 1.32
N LEU A 136 -4.29 10.85 0.61
CA LEU A 136 -4.51 9.50 1.14
C LEU A 136 -3.96 8.45 0.18
N CYS A 137 -3.72 7.24 0.69
CA CYS A 137 -3.29 6.10 -0.12
C CYS A 137 -4.12 4.86 0.23
N VAL A 138 -4.55 4.09 -0.78
CA VAL A 138 -5.11 2.74 -0.63
C VAL A 138 -4.30 1.79 -1.49
N ALA A 139 -3.62 0.83 -0.89
CA ALA A 139 -2.64 0.04 -1.62
C ALA A 139 -2.59 -1.43 -1.25
N ALA A 140 -2.46 -2.27 -2.29
CA ALA A 140 -2.28 -3.72 -2.16
C ALA A 140 -0.79 -4.14 -2.20
N ARG A 141 0.11 -3.31 -2.73
CA ARG A 141 1.56 -3.58 -2.77
C ARG A 141 2.26 -3.01 -1.55
N THR A 142 3.00 -3.85 -0.83
CA THR A 142 3.73 -3.48 0.40
C THR A 142 4.67 -2.29 0.19
N HIS A 143 5.39 -2.20 -0.95
CA HIS A 143 6.30 -1.08 -1.17
C HIS A 143 5.57 0.24 -1.50
N VAL A 144 4.34 0.19 -1.98
CA VAL A 144 3.48 1.39 -2.09
C VAL A 144 3.05 1.87 -0.69
N THR A 145 2.65 0.95 0.20
CA THR A 145 2.35 1.32 1.60
C THR A 145 3.58 1.87 2.33
N ILE A 146 4.78 1.28 2.13
CA ILE A 146 6.03 1.81 2.70
C ILE A 146 6.31 3.22 2.16
N ALA A 147 6.19 3.44 0.86
CA ALA A 147 6.40 4.77 0.27
C ALA A 147 5.43 5.81 0.84
N ALA A 148 4.18 5.43 1.08
CA ALA A 148 3.18 6.30 1.70
C ALA A 148 3.51 6.58 3.18
N TYR A 149 3.76 5.56 3.99
CA TYR A 149 4.11 5.73 5.40
C TYR A 149 5.37 6.59 5.59
N SER A 150 6.46 6.30 4.84
CA SER A 150 7.71 7.07 4.91
C SER A 150 7.59 8.49 4.38
N SER A 151 6.45 8.85 3.79
CA SER A 151 6.12 10.20 3.33
C SER A 151 4.98 10.82 4.15
N CYS A 152 4.65 10.24 5.29
CA CYS A 152 3.58 10.68 6.20
C CYS A 152 2.20 10.75 5.53
N VAL A 153 1.92 9.87 4.54
CA VAL A 153 0.62 9.78 3.87
C VAL A 153 -0.23 8.71 4.56
N PRO A 154 -1.40 9.09 5.12
CA PRO A 154 -2.32 8.13 5.75
C PRO A 154 -2.76 7.07 4.74
N THR A 155 -2.65 5.80 5.14
CA THR A 155 -2.74 4.67 4.21
C THR A 155 -3.66 3.58 4.71
N LEU A 156 -4.56 3.13 3.85
CA LEU A 156 -5.32 1.89 3.99
C LEU A 156 -4.60 0.78 3.20
N ALA A 157 -4.08 -0.21 3.89
CA ALA A 157 -3.40 -1.33 3.26
C ALA A 157 -4.37 -2.48 3.01
N ILE A 158 -4.44 -2.98 1.78
CA ILE A 158 -5.23 -4.16 1.42
C ILE A 158 -4.29 -5.37 1.50
N GLY A 159 -4.38 -6.08 2.62
CA GLY A 159 -3.40 -7.07 3.02
C GLY A 159 -3.76 -8.50 2.63
N TYR A 160 -2.85 -9.18 1.95
CA TYR A 160 -2.90 -10.63 1.70
C TYR A 160 -1.72 -11.37 2.33
N SER A 161 -0.88 -10.68 3.08
CA SER A 161 0.33 -11.27 3.66
C SER A 161 0.69 -10.62 5.00
N THR A 162 1.40 -11.39 5.82
CA THR A 162 1.92 -10.94 7.11
C THR A 162 2.84 -9.71 7.02
N LYS A 163 3.44 -9.45 5.84
CA LYS A 163 4.36 -8.31 5.63
C LYS A 163 3.67 -6.96 5.82
N ALA A 164 2.50 -6.77 5.20
CA ALA A 164 1.74 -5.53 5.33
C ALA A 164 1.30 -5.31 6.79
N SER A 165 0.78 -6.38 7.42
CA SER A 165 0.37 -6.35 8.83
C SER A 165 1.55 -6.08 9.77
N GLY A 166 2.71 -6.72 9.53
CA GLY A 166 3.90 -6.54 10.35
C GLY A 166 4.45 -5.11 10.31
N ILE A 167 4.54 -4.51 9.12
CA ILE A 167 4.98 -3.12 8.95
C ILE A 167 3.97 -2.16 9.59
N ALA A 168 2.67 -2.35 9.34
CA ALA A 168 1.62 -1.52 9.94
C ALA A 168 1.61 -1.64 11.47
N MET A 169 1.86 -2.85 12.01
CA MET A 169 1.98 -3.08 13.46
C MET A 169 3.19 -2.35 14.06
N ASP A 170 4.34 -2.36 13.38
CA ASP A 170 5.54 -1.64 13.82
C ASP A 170 5.33 -0.13 13.91
N LEU A 171 4.46 0.42 13.05
CA LEU A 171 4.11 1.84 13.01
C LEU A 171 2.84 2.19 13.82
N GLY A 172 2.18 1.20 14.45
CA GLY A 172 0.93 1.44 15.19
C GLY A 172 -0.31 1.67 14.31
N PHE A 173 -0.29 1.22 13.04
CA PHE A 173 -1.37 1.40 12.05
C PHE A 173 -2.08 0.10 11.64
N LEU A 174 -2.02 -0.94 12.46
CA LEU A 174 -2.60 -2.25 12.13
C LEU A 174 -4.12 -2.17 11.88
N GLU A 175 -4.83 -1.24 12.50
CA GLU A 175 -6.26 -1.00 12.32
C GLU A 175 -6.64 -0.50 10.92
N TYR A 176 -5.65 -0.06 10.11
CA TYR A 176 -5.79 0.35 8.71
C TYR A 176 -5.27 -0.72 7.73
N VAL A 177 -5.19 -1.97 8.15
CA VAL A 177 -4.92 -3.12 7.30
C VAL A 177 -6.19 -3.95 7.15
N ILE A 178 -6.70 -4.07 5.94
CA ILE A 178 -7.87 -4.88 5.61
C ILE A 178 -7.40 -6.21 5.00
N PRO A 179 -7.57 -7.34 5.71
CA PRO A 179 -7.31 -8.66 5.13
C PRO A 179 -8.28 -8.95 3.99
N ILE A 180 -7.77 -9.47 2.88
CA ILE A 180 -8.61 -9.79 1.70
C ILE A 180 -9.50 -11.03 1.91
N GLU A 181 -9.27 -11.78 2.96
CA GLU A 181 -10.06 -12.97 3.36
C GLU A 181 -11.34 -12.58 4.13
N ASN A 182 -11.52 -11.31 4.46
CA ASN A 182 -12.69 -10.85 5.20
C ASN A 182 -13.97 -10.98 4.36
N GLU A 183 -15.07 -11.31 5.04
CA GLU A 183 -16.42 -11.20 4.48
C GLU A 183 -16.82 -9.73 4.31
N ASN A 184 -17.69 -9.42 3.33
CA ASN A 184 -18.16 -8.05 3.04
C ASN A 184 -17.01 -7.06 2.77
N LEU A 185 -16.01 -7.48 2.00
CA LEU A 185 -14.78 -6.73 1.74
C LEU A 185 -15.06 -5.33 1.18
N THR A 186 -16.03 -5.21 0.28
CA THR A 186 -16.44 -3.93 -0.32
C THR A 186 -16.89 -2.93 0.75
N GLU A 187 -17.79 -3.34 1.66
CA GLU A 187 -18.26 -2.49 2.74
C GLU A 187 -17.13 -2.08 3.69
N GLN A 188 -16.30 -3.06 4.07
CA GLN A 188 -15.17 -2.79 4.96
C GLN A 188 -14.15 -1.81 4.36
N ILE A 189 -13.81 -1.94 3.07
CA ILE A 189 -12.90 -1.00 2.40
C ILE A 189 -13.50 0.40 2.37
N CYS A 190 -14.78 0.53 2.00
CA CYS A 190 -15.45 1.83 1.94
C CYS A 190 -15.57 2.51 3.31
N GLU A 191 -15.96 1.77 4.35
CA GLU A 191 -16.07 2.33 5.70
C GLU A 191 -14.70 2.66 6.31
N SER A 192 -13.68 1.80 6.09
CA SER A 192 -12.32 2.08 6.53
C SER A 192 -11.71 3.28 5.80
N PHE A 193 -12.04 3.48 4.52
CA PHE A 193 -11.64 4.67 3.77
C PHE A 193 -12.27 5.94 4.36
N LYS A 194 -13.58 5.93 4.66
CA LYS A 194 -14.26 7.06 5.31
C LYS A 194 -13.65 7.38 6.67
N LYS A 195 -13.28 6.34 7.46
CA LYS A 195 -12.56 6.52 8.72
C LYS A 195 -11.20 7.16 8.48
N LEU A 196 -10.40 6.61 7.55
CA LEU A 196 -9.09 7.14 7.17
C LEU A 196 -9.17 8.63 6.77
N GLN A 197 -10.17 9.00 5.97
CA GLN A 197 -10.41 10.37 5.53
C GLN A 197 -10.73 11.31 6.71
N ARG A 198 -11.59 10.89 7.63
CA ARG A 198 -11.92 11.70 8.82
C ARG A 198 -10.72 11.90 9.74
N GLU A 199 -9.84 10.93 9.85
CA GLU A 199 -8.71 10.91 10.76
C GLU A 199 -7.39 11.33 10.10
N GLN A 200 -7.40 11.71 8.81
CA GLN A 200 -6.19 11.92 8.00
C GLN A 200 -5.15 12.85 8.65
N GLN A 201 -5.57 13.95 9.27
CA GLN A 201 -4.64 14.90 9.89
C GLN A 201 -3.97 14.32 11.13
N VAL A 202 -4.72 13.60 11.95
CA VAL A 202 -4.19 12.94 13.16
C VAL A 202 -3.18 11.85 12.76
N LEU A 203 -3.53 11.06 11.74
CA LEU A 203 -2.67 9.98 11.24
C LEU A 203 -1.40 10.52 10.58
N ARG A 204 -1.49 11.60 9.84
CA ARG A 204 -0.33 12.30 9.25
C ARG A 204 0.63 12.77 10.33
N ASN A 205 0.10 13.36 11.40
CA ASN A 205 0.91 13.82 12.53
C ASN A 205 1.58 12.63 13.25
N ARG A 206 0.87 11.51 13.45
CA ARG A 206 1.46 10.28 14.04
C ARG A 206 2.62 9.76 13.19
N LEU A 207 2.45 9.65 11.87
CA LEU A 207 3.51 9.18 10.98
C LEU A 207 4.75 10.09 10.97
N ASN A 208 4.59 11.38 11.26
CA ASN A 208 5.70 12.33 11.31
C ASN A 208 6.54 12.23 12.60
N THR A 209 6.08 11.47 13.59
CA THR A 209 6.76 11.29 14.90
C THR A 209 7.42 9.92 15.05
N GLU A 210 7.12 8.96 14.16
CA GLU A 210 7.70 7.60 14.12
C GLU A 210 8.94 7.54 13.20
#